data_bab499ebe7bf98c89098e41f6de7f79d
#
_entry.id   bab499ebe7bf98c89098e41f6de7f79d
#
_cell.length_a   1.000
_cell.length_b   1.000
_cell.length_c   1.000
_cell.angle_alpha   90.00
_cell.angle_beta   90.00
_cell.angle_gamma   90.00
#
_symmetry.space_group_name_H-M   'P 1'
#
loop_
_entity.id
_entity.type
_entity.pdbx_description
1 polymer ?
#
loop_
_entity_poly.entity_id
_entity_poly.type
_entity_poly.pdbx_seq_one_letter_code
_entity_poly.pdbx_strand_id
1 'polypeptide(L)'
;MNTKEYETKELLSRFAPYYKPHMGTLCMDLFCAALTTICELVLPLIMRYITNEGIRDLAALSVKTILMLGALYLVLRIIDGIANYYMAYTGHVMGAKIETGMRKDAYAHLQKLSDTYYNNTKVGQIMGRITNDLFDVTEFAHHCPEEFFIAAIKGIAGFAILAMINLWLTLIIFVIVPVMVLSCMKLNRKMKKAFAAQRYQIGELNARIEDTLLGQKVVKAFTNEDMENQKFDVDNHSFFGIKKETYKYMGAFQTTTRMFDGVMYLAVVVAGGIFMVKGMILPGDLVAYMLYVTTFIATIRRIIEFAEQFQRGMTGIERFLQIMDAKIDIFDEPGAVELKDVTGDITFKDVSFEYPDDHNQVFENLNLTIRPGEKVAIVGPSGGGKTTLCNLIPRFYDIDSGEISIDGKNIKSFTLKSLRQQIGIVQQDVYLFSGTVYDNIVYGSLNATKEQVIEAAKLAGADGFIRELKDGYQTYIGERGVKLSGGQKQRISIARVFLKNPAILILDEATSALDNESEYEVAKSLEKLSKGRTTITIAHRLSSIRNSDRILVLTQEGIAEEGNHEALMEKKGIYYQFYTMADRLK
;
A
#
# COMPACT_ATOMS: atom_id res chain seq x y z
N MET A 1 8.51 -5.56 -14.11
CA MET A 1 9.44 -4.89 -13.18
C MET A 1 10.49 -5.88 -12.72
N ASN A 2 11.77 -5.62 -12.99
CA ASN A 2 12.86 -6.34 -12.34
C ASN A 2 12.80 -6.00 -10.84
N THR A 3 12.28 -6.90 -10.03
CA THR A 3 12.29 -6.75 -8.58
C THR A 3 13.73 -6.87 -8.12
N LYS A 4 14.31 -5.75 -7.66
CA LYS A 4 15.61 -5.76 -7.00
C LYS A 4 15.54 -6.73 -5.82
N GLU A 5 16.37 -7.76 -5.81
CA GLU A 5 16.54 -8.63 -4.63
C GLU A 5 17.39 -7.87 -3.61
N TYR A 6 16.85 -7.70 -2.41
CA TYR A 6 17.54 -7.04 -1.30
C TYR A 6 18.15 -8.09 -0.39
N GLU A 7 19.40 -7.89 0.01
CA GLU A 7 20.00 -8.69 1.09
C GLU A 7 19.38 -8.33 2.44
N THR A 8 19.24 -9.33 3.33
CA THR A 8 18.70 -9.12 4.68
C THR A 8 19.42 -8.00 5.44
N LYS A 9 20.74 -7.88 5.25
CA LYS A 9 21.56 -6.83 5.88
C LYS A 9 21.19 -5.43 5.35
N GLU A 10 20.93 -5.30 4.05
CA GLU A 10 20.49 -4.04 3.41
C GLU A 10 19.12 -3.63 3.95
N LEU A 11 18.16 -4.57 4.02
CA LEU A 11 16.82 -4.32 4.56
C LEU A 11 16.89 -3.78 5.99
N LEU A 12 17.62 -4.46 6.88
CA LEU A 12 17.78 -4.05 8.28
C LEU A 12 18.50 -2.70 8.40
N SER A 13 19.53 -2.45 7.60
CA SER A 13 20.26 -1.19 7.61
C SER A 13 19.39 0.00 7.20
N ARG A 14 18.53 -0.17 6.21
CA ARG A 14 17.60 0.87 5.74
C ARG A 14 16.37 1.03 6.63
N PHE A 15 16.01 0.01 7.38
CA PHE A 15 14.96 0.06 8.39
C PHE A 15 15.42 0.71 9.70
N ALA A 16 16.68 0.49 10.10
CA ALA A 16 17.24 0.99 11.37
C ALA A 16 17.02 2.49 11.67
N PRO A 17 17.02 3.42 10.68
CA PRO A 17 16.73 4.83 10.93
C PRO A 17 15.36 5.09 11.57
N TYR A 18 14.37 4.24 11.34
CA TYR A 18 13.04 4.38 11.94
C TYR A 18 13.03 4.06 13.44
N TYR A 19 14.03 3.31 13.95
CA TYR A 19 14.23 3.10 15.39
C TYR A 19 14.89 4.29 16.10
N LYS A 20 15.70 5.10 15.41
CA LYS A 20 16.50 6.16 16.06
C LYS A 20 15.69 7.07 16.99
N PRO A 21 14.48 7.54 16.61
CA PRO A 21 13.66 8.38 17.48
C PRO A 21 13.14 7.64 18.71
N HIS A 22 13.18 6.31 18.71
CA HIS A 22 12.54 5.45 19.70
C HIS A 22 13.55 4.57 20.48
N MET A 23 14.85 4.80 20.33
CA MET A 23 15.89 4.00 20.97
C MET A 23 15.74 3.94 22.50
N GLY A 24 15.36 5.04 23.15
CA GLY A 24 15.12 5.05 24.60
C GLY A 24 13.97 4.12 25.02
N THR A 25 12.90 4.09 24.22
CA THR A 25 11.76 3.17 24.45
C THR A 25 12.19 1.72 24.24
N LEU A 26 12.93 1.43 23.18
CA LEU A 26 13.43 0.09 22.89
C LEU A 26 14.38 -0.42 24.00
N CYS A 27 15.30 0.42 24.48
CA CYS A 27 16.21 0.04 25.57
C CYS A 27 15.44 -0.26 26.87
N MET A 28 14.43 0.54 27.19
CA MET A 28 13.60 0.32 28.37
C MET A 28 12.72 -0.91 28.24
N ASP A 29 12.22 -1.19 27.04
CA ASP A 29 11.46 -2.39 26.69
C ASP A 29 12.30 -3.67 26.90
N LEU A 30 13.51 -3.69 26.37
CA LEU A 30 14.48 -4.79 26.59
C LEU A 30 14.91 -4.92 28.07
N PHE A 31 15.01 -3.81 28.80
CA PHE A 31 15.24 -3.86 30.24
C PHE A 31 14.09 -4.51 31.00
N CYS A 32 12.84 -4.14 30.66
CA CYS A 32 11.65 -4.77 31.21
C CYS A 32 11.57 -6.25 30.84
N ALA A 33 11.94 -6.62 29.61
CA ALA A 33 12.02 -8.01 29.16
C ALA A 33 13.06 -8.83 29.94
N ALA A 34 14.22 -8.26 30.29
CA ALA A 34 15.19 -8.89 31.18
C ALA A 34 14.63 -9.05 32.58
N LEU A 35 13.95 -8.04 33.09
CA LEU A 35 13.38 -8.04 34.43
C LEU A 35 12.29 -9.10 34.61
N THR A 36 11.32 -9.18 33.66
CA THR A 36 10.30 -10.24 33.68
C THR A 36 10.92 -11.62 33.58
N THR A 37 11.93 -11.79 32.74
CA THR A 37 12.67 -13.05 32.62
C THR A 37 13.34 -13.47 33.94
N ILE A 38 13.99 -12.54 34.63
CA ILE A 38 14.60 -12.80 35.93
C ILE A 38 13.54 -13.21 36.96
N CYS A 39 12.40 -12.49 37.01
CA CYS A 39 11.29 -12.81 37.91
C CYS A 39 10.75 -14.22 37.67
N GLU A 40 10.62 -14.66 36.42
CA GLU A 40 10.19 -16.02 36.10
C GLU A 40 11.19 -17.11 36.50
N LEU A 41 12.51 -16.83 36.40
CA LEU A 41 13.55 -17.80 36.72
C LEU A 41 13.73 -18.01 38.25
N VAL A 42 13.22 -17.11 39.10
CA VAL A 42 13.35 -17.21 40.55
C VAL A 42 12.37 -18.21 41.18
N LEU A 43 11.17 -18.39 40.65
CA LEU A 43 10.17 -19.30 41.22
C LEU A 43 10.65 -20.75 41.35
N PRO A 44 11.27 -21.37 40.32
CA PRO A 44 11.83 -22.71 40.48
C PRO A 44 12.88 -22.82 41.59
N LEU A 45 13.67 -21.77 41.84
CA LEU A 45 14.67 -21.73 42.92
C LEU A 45 14.02 -21.67 44.31
N ILE A 46 12.95 -20.91 44.47
CA ILE A 46 12.17 -20.88 45.71
C ILE A 46 11.59 -22.26 46.01
N MET A 47 10.96 -22.89 45.02
CA MET A 47 10.39 -24.24 45.18
C MET A 47 11.47 -25.27 45.50
N ARG A 48 12.63 -25.21 44.84
CA ARG A 48 13.80 -26.02 45.14
C ARG A 48 14.23 -25.88 46.59
N TYR A 49 14.37 -24.64 47.07
CA TYR A 49 14.80 -24.36 48.45
C TYR A 49 13.81 -24.94 49.48
N ILE A 50 12.52 -24.63 49.35
CA ILE A 50 11.48 -25.10 50.26
C ILE A 50 11.44 -26.63 50.30
N THR A 51 11.52 -27.30 49.15
CA THR A 51 11.46 -28.77 49.08
C THR A 51 12.70 -29.42 49.67
N ASN A 52 13.89 -28.92 49.38
CA ASN A 52 15.13 -29.50 49.88
C ASN A 52 15.31 -29.30 51.40
N GLU A 53 15.02 -28.09 51.91
CA GLU A 53 15.10 -27.83 53.36
C GLU A 53 14.01 -28.58 54.12
N GLY A 54 12.77 -28.67 53.58
CA GLY A 54 11.68 -29.43 54.22
C GLY A 54 11.97 -30.92 54.34
N ILE A 55 12.78 -31.50 53.44
CA ILE A 55 13.18 -32.91 53.48
C ILE A 55 14.36 -33.12 54.43
N ARG A 56 15.30 -32.16 54.47
CA ARG A 56 16.48 -32.25 55.35
C ARG A 56 16.12 -32.12 56.83
N ASP A 57 15.37 -31.09 57.17
CA ASP A 57 14.89 -30.82 58.52
C ASP A 57 13.63 -29.98 58.48
N LEU A 58 12.48 -30.63 58.69
CA LEU A 58 11.16 -29.95 58.66
C LEU A 58 11.06 -28.89 59.79
N ALA A 59 11.83 -29.08 60.93
CA ALA A 59 11.81 -28.10 62.00
C ALA A 59 12.64 -26.85 61.67
N ALA A 60 13.65 -26.96 60.82
CA ALA A 60 14.41 -25.81 60.34
C ALA A 60 13.60 -24.90 59.37
N LEU A 61 12.59 -25.45 58.70
CA LEU A 61 11.71 -24.71 57.79
C LEU A 61 10.61 -23.98 58.58
N SER A 62 10.89 -22.77 59.07
CA SER A 62 9.94 -22.00 59.85
C SER A 62 8.81 -21.43 58.98
N VAL A 63 7.59 -21.31 59.55
CA VAL A 63 6.46 -20.62 58.90
C VAL A 63 6.86 -19.21 58.48
N LYS A 64 7.68 -18.53 59.29
CA LYS A 64 8.21 -17.18 58.96
C LYS A 64 9.04 -17.19 57.67
N THR A 65 9.90 -18.18 57.44
CA THR A 65 10.71 -18.33 56.23
C THR A 65 9.82 -18.55 55.02
N ILE A 66 8.79 -19.41 55.11
CA ILE A 66 7.83 -19.64 54.02
C ILE A 66 7.06 -18.36 53.65
N LEU A 67 6.57 -17.62 54.68
CA LEU A 67 5.86 -16.36 54.47
C LEU A 67 6.79 -15.30 53.86
N MET A 68 8.06 -15.24 54.25
CA MET A 68 9.03 -14.29 53.69
C MET A 68 9.34 -14.64 52.22
N LEU A 69 9.50 -15.91 51.85
CA LEU A 69 9.68 -16.34 50.47
C LEU A 69 8.41 -16.10 49.64
N GLY A 70 7.23 -16.31 50.22
CA GLY A 70 5.94 -15.98 49.59
C GLY A 70 5.80 -14.47 49.33
N ALA A 71 6.19 -13.64 50.31
CA ALA A 71 6.18 -12.18 50.15
C ALA A 71 7.20 -11.74 49.08
N LEU A 72 8.40 -12.32 49.06
CA LEU A 72 9.38 -12.08 48.00
C LEU A 72 8.80 -12.41 46.62
N TYR A 73 8.19 -13.59 46.47
CA TYR A 73 7.56 -13.99 45.21
C TYR A 73 6.45 -13.04 44.81
N LEU A 74 5.62 -12.59 45.75
CA LEU A 74 4.55 -11.61 45.48
C LEU A 74 5.12 -10.29 44.96
N VAL A 75 6.19 -9.79 45.58
CA VAL A 75 6.88 -8.57 45.13
C VAL A 75 7.42 -8.74 43.70
N LEU A 76 8.09 -9.88 43.43
CA LEU A 76 8.59 -10.19 42.09
C LEU A 76 7.45 -10.25 41.05
N ARG A 77 6.29 -10.81 41.43
CA ARG A 77 5.09 -10.83 40.52
C ARG A 77 4.50 -9.45 40.28
N ILE A 78 4.54 -8.55 41.25
CA ILE A 78 4.12 -7.17 41.05
C ILE A 78 5.08 -6.45 40.09
N ILE A 79 6.38 -6.62 40.26
CA ILE A 79 7.41 -6.07 39.36
C ILE A 79 7.24 -6.62 37.94
N ASP A 80 7.07 -7.93 37.80
CA ASP A 80 6.82 -8.62 36.56
C ASP A 80 5.56 -8.05 35.86
N GLY A 81 4.47 -7.89 36.61
CA GLY A 81 3.23 -7.31 36.06
C GLY A 81 3.39 -5.87 35.55
N ILE A 82 4.13 -5.03 36.30
CA ILE A 82 4.42 -3.64 35.88
C ILE A 82 5.31 -3.62 34.64
N ALA A 83 6.37 -4.44 34.62
CA ALA A 83 7.27 -4.53 33.48
C ALA A 83 6.54 -5.06 32.23
N ASN A 84 5.73 -6.10 32.38
CA ASN A 84 4.92 -6.66 31.30
C ASN A 84 3.89 -5.66 30.76
N TYR A 85 3.26 -4.86 31.65
CA TYR A 85 2.37 -3.79 31.20
C TYR A 85 3.12 -2.74 30.36
N TYR A 86 4.34 -2.36 30.77
CA TYR A 86 5.16 -1.43 29.99
C TYR A 86 5.46 -1.98 28.60
N MET A 87 5.90 -3.22 28.50
CA MET A 87 6.20 -3.92 27.25
C MET A 87 4.95 -3.99 26.37
N ALA A 88 3.83 -4.50 26.92
CA ALA A 88 2.58 -4.67 26.18
C ALA A 88 1.97 -3.34 25.69
N TYR A 89 2.15 -2.24 26.42
CA TYR A 89 1.62 -0.94 26.02
C TYR A 89 2.63 -0.10 25.24
N THR A 90 3.77 0.19 25.85
CA THR A 90 4.75 1.16 25.31
C THR A 90 5.50 0.58 24.11
N GLY A 91 5.80 -0.72 24.12
CA GLY A 91 6.38 -1.43 22.99
C GLY A 91 5.48 -1.41 21.75
N HIS A 92 4.20 -1.76 21.91
CA HIS A 92 3.24 -1.68 20.79
C HIS A 92 3.05 -0.25 20.28
N VAL A 93 3.01 0.76 21.18
CA VAL A 93 2.95 2.18 20.78
C VAL A 93 4.20 2.59 20.00
N MET A 94 5.38 2.07 20.35
CA MET A 94 6.61 2.29 19.60
C MET A 94 6.49 1.71 18.18
N GLY A 95 6.04 0.48 18.04
CA GLY A 95 5.79 -0.16 16.75
C GLY A 95 4.81 0.66 15.89
N ALA A 96 3.68 1.09 16.47
CA ALA A 96 2.69 1.92 15.78
C ALA A 96 3.24 3.28 15.32
N LYS A 97 4.15 3.90 16.09
CA LYS A 97 4.82 5.15 15.68
C LYS A 97 5.78 4.91 14.51
N ILE A 98 6.53 3.81 14.50
CA ILE A 98 7.39 3.41 13.39
C ILE A 98 6.54 3.22 12.12
N GLU A 99 5.46 2.45 12.20
CA GLU A 99 4.52 2.23 11.12
C GLU A 99 3.95 3.54 10.57
N THR A 100 3.51 4.42 11.45
CA THR A 100 2.95 5.73 11.07
C THR A 100 3.99 6.57 10.33
N GLY A 101 5.25 6.57 10.77
CA GLY A 101 6.36 7.22 10.08
C GLY A 101 6.60 6.66 8.68
N MET A 102 6.71 5.34 8.58
CA MET A 102 6.90 4.64 7.29
C MET A 102 5.73 4.90 6.32
N ARG A 103 4.49 4.83 6.82
CA ARG A 103 3.28 5.10 6.01
C ARG A 103 3.28 6.53 5.47
N LYS A 104 3.64 7.51 6.31
CA LYS A 104 3.77 8.91 5.91
C LYS A 104 4.80 9.09 4.81
N ASP A 105 5.98 8.48 4.96
CA ASP A 105 7.07 8.59 3.97
C ASP A 105 6.68 7.91 2.65
N ALA A 106 6.10 6.71 2.71
CA ALA A 106 5.60 6.00 1.53
C ALA A 106 4.53 6.82 0.80
N TYR A 107 3.55 7.38 1.51
CA TYR A 107 2.50 8.19 0.91
C TYR A 107 3.05 9.47 0.28
N ALA A 108 3.99 10.14 0.95
CA ALA A 108 4.67 11.33 0.42
C ALA A 108 5.50 11.00 -0.84
N HIS A 109 6.12 9.83 -0.90
CA HIS A 109 6.86 9.38 -2.07
C HIS A 109 5.91 9.03 -3.23
N LEU A 110 4.83 8.29 -2.96
CA LEU A 110 3.79 7.96 -3.95
C LEU A 110 3.24 9.22 -4.63
N GLN A 111 3.02 10.33 -3.90
CA GLN A 111 2.54 11.59 -4.51
C GLN A 111 3.52 12.23 -5.51
N LYS A 112 4.77 11.76 -5.58
CA LYS A 112 5.80 12.26 -6.50
C LYS A 112 6.01 11.37 -7.72
N LEU A 113 5.44 10.17 -7.72
CA LEU A 113 5.57 9.23 -8.83
C LEU A 113 4.71 9.64 -10.02
N SER A 114 5.16 9.31 -11.22
CA SER A 114 4.50 9.62 -12.48
C SER A 114 3.35 8.65 -12.79
N ASP A 115 2.52 9.00 -13.78
CA ASP A 115 1.44 8.14 -14.28
C ASP A 115 1.95 6.78 -14.76
N THR A 116 3.16 6.69 -15.30
CA THR A 116 3.82 5.44 -15.68
C THR A 116 3.83 4.43 -14.53
N TYR A 117 4.15 4.85 -13.31
CA TYR A 117 4.12 3.97 -12.15
C TYR A 117 2.72 3.42 -11.85
N TYR A 118 1.70 4.28 -11.91
CA TYR A 118 0.32 3.92 -11.59
C TYR A 118 -0.33 3.05 -12.68
N ASN A 119 0.05 3.25 -13.94
CA ASN A 119 -0.40 2.40 -15.05
C ASN A 119 0.14 0.97 -14.91
N ASN A 120 1.38 0.84 -14.40
CA ASN A 120 2.07 -0.46 -14.23
C ASN A 120 1.82 -1.14 -12.88
N THR A 121 1.21 -0.46 -11.93
CA THR A 121 1.03 -0.98 -10.57
C THR A 121 -0.43 -0.88 -10.13
N LYS A 122 -1.03 -2.03 -9.81
CA LYS A 122 -2.42 -2.07 -9.34
C LYS A 122 -2.54 -1.30 -8.01
N VAL A 123 -3.47 -0.36 -7.93
CA VAL A 123 -3.73 0.46 -6.73
C VAL A 123 -3.98 -0.41 -5.49
N GLY A 124 -4.71 -1.52 -5.64
CA GLY A 124 -4.94 -2.48 -4.54
C GLY A 124 -3.65 -3.09 -3.98
N GLN A 125 -2.61 -3.29 -4.81
CA GLN A 125 -1.31 -3.76 -4.33
C GLN A 125 -0.59 -2.67 -3.53
N ILE A 126 -0.64 -1.41 -3.99
CA ILE A 126 -0.08 -0.27 -3.26
C ILE A 126 -0.77 -0.13 -1.89
N MET A 127 -2.11 -0.20 -1.87
CA MET A 127 -2.88 -0.15 -0.62
C MET A 127 -2.46 -1.27 0.34
N GLY A 128 -2.36 -2.52 -0.13
CA GLY A 128 -1.90 -3.65 0.69
C GLY A 128 -0.52 -3.42 1.30
N ARG A 129 0.41 -2.83 0.52
CA ARG A 129 1.79 -2.53 0.97
C ARG A 129 1.86 -1.46 2.06
N ILE A 130 1.04 -0.41 1.98
CA ILE A 130 1.05 0.69 2.96
C ILE A 130 0.11 0.48 4.15
N THR A 131 -0.66 -0.62 4.15
CA THR A 131 -1.54 -1.02 5.26
C THR A 131 -1.09 -2.33 5.87
N ASN A 132 -1.36 -3.46 5.21
CA ASN A 132 -1.16 -4.79 5.77
C ASN A 132 0.33 -5.15 5.94
N ASP A 133 1.18 -4.85 4.93
CA ASP A 133 2.60 -5.16 5.02
C ASP A 133 3.29 -4.31 6.09
N LEU A 134 2.87 -3.05 6.28
CA LEU A 134 3.40 -2.21 7.36
C LEU A 134 2.94 -2.66 8.75
N PHE A 135 1.77 -3.27 8.88
CA PHE A 135 1.36 -3.91 10.13
C PHE A 135 2.30 -5.08 10.49
N ASP A 136 2.65 -5.93 9.52
CA ASP A 136 3.64 -6.99 9.74
C ASP A 136 5.02 -6.42 10.14
N VAL A 137 5.39 -5.24 9.64
CA VAL A 137 6.61 -4.53 10.06
C VAL A 137 6.50 -4.01 11.50
N THR A 138 5.33 -3.52 11.93
CA THR A 138 5.09 -3.10 13.32
C THR A 138 5.31 -4.25 14.30
N GLU A 139 4.69 -5.39 14.00
CA GLU A 139 4.82 -6.61 14.80
C GLU A 139 6.29 -7.11 14.85
N PHE A 140 6.97 -7.06 13.71
CA PHE A 140 8.41 -7.35 13.64
C PHE A 140 9.23 -6.39 14.51
N ALA A 141 8.97 -5.08 14.39
CA ALA A 141 9.76 -4.05 15.05
C ALA A 141 9.69 -4.13 16.59
N HIS A 142 8.54 -4.52 17.13
CA HIS A 142 8.34 -4.63 18.56
C HIS A 142 8.72 -6.03 19.08
N HIS A 143 8.05 -7.04 18.60
CA HIS A 143 8.17 -8.38 19.19
C HIS A 143 9.47 -9.11 18.89
N CYS A 144 10.04 -8.99 17.68
CA CYS A 144 11.20 -9.81 17.34
C CYS A 144 12.43 -9.48 18.19
N PRO A 145 12.84 -8.22 18.42
CA PRO A 145 13.96 -7.92 19.30
C PRO A 145 13.72 -8.39 20.73
N GLU A 146 12.53 -8.17 21.26
CA GLU A 146 12.12 -8.55 22.61
C GLU A 146 12.18 -10.06 22.82
N GLU A 147 11.50 -10.85 21.99
CA GLU A 147 11.38 -12.29 22.17
C GLU A 147 12.70 -13.03 21.93
N PHE A 148 13.52 -12.60 20.96
CA PHE A 148 14.85 -13.16 20.79
C PHE A 148 15.76 -12.84 21.99
N PHE A 149 15.62 -11.65 22.58
CA PHE A 149 16.35 -11.25 23.76
C PHE A 149 15.93 -12.06 25.00
N ILE A 150 14.61 -12.21 25.23
CA ILE A 150 14.05 -13.06 26.30
C ILE A 150 14.52 -14.50 26.13
N ALA A 151 14.45 -15.05 24.92
CA ALA A 151 14.88 -16.42 24.66
C ALA A 151 16.38 -16.65 24.91
N ALA A 152 17.22 -15.69 24.55
CA ALA A 152 18.64 -15.73 24.81
C ALA A 152 18.94 -15.73 26.34
N ILE A 153 18.29 -14.83 27.09
CA ILE A 153 18.47 -14.78 28.56
C ILE A 153 17.96 -16.06 29.20
N LYS A 154 16.75 -16.53 28.89
CA LYS A 154 16.18 -17.78 29.43
C LYS A 154 17.06 -18.97 29.09
N GLY A 155 17.56 -19.07 27.87
CA GLY A 155 18.46 -20.14 27.44
C GLY A 155 19.77 -20.15 28.22
N ILE A 156 20.46 -19.02 28.28
CA ILE A 156 21.77 -18.89 28.92
C ILE A 156 21.64 -19.01 30.43
N ALA A 157 20.77 -18.22 31.07
CA ALA A 157 20.63 -18.21 32.53
C ALA A 157 20.05 -19.53 33.06
N GLY A 158 19.03 -20.08 32.36
CA GLY A 158 18.46 -21.36 32.74
C GLY A 158 19.45 -22.53 32.60
N PHE A 159 20.26 -22.56 31.51
CA PHE A 159 21.35 -23.52 31.38
C PHE A 159 22.35 -23.39 32.54
N ALA A 160 22.79 -22.17 32.83
CA ALA A 160 23.76 -21.93 33.94
C ALA A 160 23.19 -22.38 35.27
N ILE A 161 21.94 -22.03 35.60
CA ILE A 161 21.29 -22.42 36.86
C ILE A 161 21.21 -23.96 36.98
N LEU A 162 20.74 -24.64 35.92
CA LEU A 162 20.62 -26.10 35.92
C LEU A 162 21.98 -26.80 35.95
N ALA A 163 22.99 -26.28 35.24
CA ALA A 163 24.35 -26.82 35.25
C ALA A 163 25.01 -26.69 36.61
N MET A 164 24.70 -25.63 37.36
CA MET A 164 25.15 -25.47 38.76
C MET A 164 24.49 -26.48 39.73
N ILE A 165 23.30 -26.99 39.39
CA ILE A 165 22.64 -28.05 40.18
C ILE A 165 23.27 -29.41 39.83
N ASN A 166 23.23 -29.79 38.54
CA ASN A 166 23.88 -31.03 38.06
C ASN A 166 24.17 -30.93 36.56
N LEU A 167 25.46 -30.87 36.21
CA LEU A 167 25.89 -30.70 34.82
C LEU A 167 25.44 -31.85 33.90
N TRP A 168 25.51 -33.09 34.35
CA TRP A 168 25.20 -34.27 33.54
C TRP A 168 23.70 -34.33 33.17
N LEU A 169 22.83 -34.07 34.15
CA LEU A 169 21.39 -34.04 33.90
C LEU A 169 21.03 -32.89 32.95
N THR A 170 21.68 -31.74 33.11
CA THR A 170 21.50 -30.58 32.19
C THR A 170 21.92 -30.93 30.78
N LEU A 171 23.06 -31.58 30.57
CA LEU A 171 23.53 -32.00 29.25
C LEU A 171 22.57 -32.98 28.59
N ILE A 172 22.01 -33.96 29.34
CA ILE A 172 21.00 -34.90 28.80
C ILE A 172 19.80 -34.13 28.23
N ILE A 173 19.28 -33.11 28.94
CA ILE A 173 18.14 -32.31 28.50
C ILE A 173 18.53 -31.48 27.29
N PHE A 174 19.68 -30.80 27.33
CA PHE A 174 20.09 -29.89 26.25
C PHE A 174 20.52 -30.60 24.97
N VAL A 175 20.84 -31.90 24.99
CA VAL A 175 21.05 -32.72 23.78
C VAL A 175 19.71 -32.95 23.01
N ILE A 176 18.58 -33.01 23.73
CA ILE A 176 17.26 -33.19 23.12
C ILE A 176 16.83 -31.92 22.35
N VAL A 177 17.20 -30.73 22.84
CA VAL A 177 16.78 -29.43 22.27
C VAL A 177 17.19 -29.25 20.81
N PRO A 178 18.43 -29.44 20.36
CA PRO A 178 18.82 -29.34 18.97
C PRO A 178 18.02 -30.30 18.04
N VAL A 179 17.81 -31.56 18.51
CA VAL A 179 17.03 -32.56 17.76
C VAL A 179 15.57 -32.10 17.56
N MET A 180 14.98 -31.56 18.65
CA MET A 180 13.65 -30.94 18.60
C MET A 180 13.61 -29.79 17.60
N VAL A 181 14.53 -28.83 17.71
CA VAL A 181 14.58 -27.63 16.85
C VAL A 181 14.72 -28.04 15.37
N LEU A 182 15.65 -28.94 15.04
CA LEU A 182 15.86 -29.40 13.66
C LEU A 182 14.61 -30.10 13.09
N SER A 183 13.97 -30.97 13.89
CA SER A 183 12.73 -31.66 13.49
C SER A 183 11.57 -30.68 13.25
N CYS A 184 11.38 -29.74 14.17
CA CYS A 184 10.36 -28.70 14.09
C CYS A 184 10.62 -27.75 12.89
N MET A 185 11.86 -27.34 12.66
CA MET A 185 12.22 -26.50 11.50
C MET A 185 11.92 -27.20 10.17
N LYS A 186 12.19 -28.50 10.04
CA LYS A 186 11.88 -29.28 8.83
C LYS A 186 10.38 -29.31 8.54
N LEU A 187 9.56 -29.53 9.56
CA LEU A 187 8.10 -29.54 9.43
C LEU A 187 7.54 -28.14 9.20
N ASN A 188 8.08 -27.13 9.87
CA ASN A 188 7.70 -25.74 9.69
C ASN A 188 7.95 -25.26 8.25
N ARG A 189 9.08 -25.64 7.61
CA ARG A 189 9.34 -25.34 6.20
C ARG A 189 8.28 -25.95 5.28
N LYS A 190 7.84 -27.20 5.53
CA LYS A 190 6.77 -27.84 4.74
C LYS A 190 5.43 -27.13 4.95
N MET A 191 5.10 -26.81 6.20
CA MET A 191 3.90 -26.08 6.57
C MET A 191 3.85 -24.70 5.89
N LYS A 192 4.98 -23.95 5.91
CA LYS A 192 5.09 -22.64 5.23
C LYS A 192 4.83 -22.74 3.72
N LYS A 193 5.38 -23.76 3.04
CA LYS A 193 5.12 -23.99 1.61
C LYS A 193 3.63 -24.25 1.36
N ALA A 194 2.98 -25.05 2.20
CA ALA A 194 1.56 -25.35 2.08
C ALA A 194 0.70 -24.10 2.32
N PHE A 195 1.02 -23.27 3.33
CA PHE A 195 0.34 -21.98 3.56
C PHE A 195 0.54 -20.99 2.40
N ALA A 196 1.73 -20.97 1.76
CA ALA A 196 1.98 -20.15 0.59
C ALA A 196 1.10 -20.58 -0.59
N ALA A 197 1.00 -21.89 -0.86
CA ALA A 197 0.12 -22.44 -1.89
C ALA A 197 -1.35 -22.14 -1.60
N GLN A 198 -1.77 -22.24 -0.33
CA GLN A 198 -3.14 -21.88 0.09
C GLN A 198 -3.44 -20.40 -0.14
N ARG A 199 -2.49 -19.49 0.17
CA ARG A 199 -2.65 -18.04 -0.09
C ARG A 199 -2.73 -17.72 -1.57
N TYR A 200 -1.95 -18.41 -2.40
CA TYR A 200 -2.04 -18.25 -3.85
C TYR A 200 -3.42 -18.67 -4.35
N GLN A 201 -3.87 -19.87 -3.98
CA GLN A 201 -5.16 -20.41 -4.45
C GLN A 201 -6.37 -19.59 -3.98
N ILE A 202 -6.34 -19.04 -2.75
CA ILE A 202 -7.43 -18.15 -2.30
C ILE A 202 -7.41 -16.83 -3.07
N GLY A 203 -6.24 -16.38 -3.53
CA GLY A 203 -6.12 -15.23 -4.41
C GLY A 203 -6.80 -15.46 -5.76
N GLU A 204 -6.58 -16.62 -6.40
CA GLU A 204 -7.24 -17.03 -7.65
C GLU A 204 -8.76 -17.14 -7.46
N LEU A 205 -9.20 -17.76 -6.36
CA LEU A 205 -10.62 -17.89 -6.04
C LEU A 205 -11.29 -16.51 -5.85
N ASN A 206 -10.63 -15.60 -5.13
CA ASN A 206 -11.14 -14.24 -4.94
C ASN A 206 -11.24 -13.48 -6.26
N ALA A 207 -10.23 -13.59 -7.15
CA ALA A 207 -10.27 -12.97 -8.47
C ALA A 207 -11.45 -13.47 -9.30
N ARG A 208 -11.74 -14.79 -9.25
CA ARG A 208 -12.90 -15.35 -9.94
C ARG A 208 -14.23 -14.87 -9.35
N ILE A 209 -14.34 -14.83 -8.02
CA ILE A 209 -15.53 -14.30 -7.34
C ILE A 209 -15.76 -12.84 -7.75
N GLU A 210 -14.71 -12.02 -7.73
CA GLU A 210 -14.78 -10.62 -8.12
C GLU A 210 -15.25 -10.47 -9.57
N ASP A 211 -14.67 -11.22 -10.51
CA ASP A 211 -15.02 -11.20 -11.93
C ASP A 211 -16.50 -11.57 -12.14
N THR A 212 -16.95 -12.68 -11.53
CA THR A 212 -18.33 -13.14 -11.62
C THR A 212 -19.31 -12.13 -11.02
N LEU A 213 -18.99 -11.51 -9.87
CA LEU A 213 -19.86 -10.53 -9.21
C LEU A 213 -19.92 -9.21 -9.99
N LEU A 214 -18.80 -8.74 -10.56
CA LEU A 214 -18.79 -7.58 -11.45
C LEU A 214 -19.56 -7.85 -12.74
N GLY A 215 -19.44 -9.06 -13.29
CA GLY A 215 -20.15 -9.56 -14.46
C GLY A 215 -21.58 -10.05 -14.21
N GLN A 216 -22.16 -9.89 -13.01
CA GLN A 216 -23.44 -10.51 -12.62
C GLN A 216 -24.62 -10.16 -13.56
N LYS A 217 -24.65 -8.96 -14.14
CA LYS A 217 -25.66 -8.60 -15.14
C LYS A 217 -25.52 -9.43 -16.41
N VAL A 218 -24.30 -9.75 -16.83
CA VAL A 218 -24.00 -10.58 -18.00
C VAL A 218 -24.40 -12.02 -17.71
N VAL A 219 -24.01 -12.58 -16.56
CA VAL A 219 -24.37 -13.93 -16.13
C VAL A 219 -25.90 -14.11 -16.19
N LYS A 220 -26.64 -13.17 -15.61
CA LYS A 220 -28.12 -13.20 -15.62
C LYS A 220 -28.72 -13.00 -17.02
N ALA A 221 -28.15 -12.10 -17.83
CA ALA A 221 -28.66 -11.85 -19.18
C ALA A 221 -28.54 -13.08 -20.08
N PHE A 222 -27.54 -13.93 -19.84
CA PHE A 222 -27.31 -15.18 -20.59
C PHE A 222 -27.76 -16.44 -19.85
N THR A 223 -28.34 -16.30 -18.64
CA THR A 223 -28.86 -17.42 -17.82
C THR A 223 -27.79 -18.50 -17.58
N ASN A 224 -26.55 -18.07 -17.27
CA ASN A 224 -25.38 -18.93 -17.14
C ASN A 224 -24.93 -19.14 -15.67
N GLU A 225 -25.84 -19.00 -14.71
CA GLU A 225 -25.57 -19.17 -13.28
C GLU A 225 -25.01 -20.56 -12.98
N ASP A 226 -25.55 -21.60 -13.61
CA ASP A 226 -25.09 -22.98 -13.38
C ASP A 226 -23.66 -23.21 -13.88
N MET A 227 -23.28 -22.58 -14.99
CA MET A 227 -21.91 -22.63 -15.49
C MET A 227 -20.92 -21.93 -14.54
N GLU A 228 -21.27 -20.77 -14.02
CA GLU A 228 -20.42 -20.06 -13.06
C GLU A 228 -20.33 -20.82 -11.72
N ASN A 229 -21.41 -21.43 -11.24
CA ASN A 229 -21.40 -22.30 -10.08
C ASN A 229 -20.46 -23.49 -10.27
N GLN A 230 -20.49 -24.15 -11.43
CA GLN A 230 -19.59 -25.27 -11.73
C GLN A 230 -18.10 -24.83 -11.73
N LYS A 231 -17.80 -23.67 -12.32
CA LYS A 231 -16.44 -23.12 -12.30
C LYS A 231 -15.97 -22.85 -10.86
N PHE A 232 -16.84 -22.23 -10.06
CA PHE A 232 -16.55 -21.95 -8.65
C PHE A 232 -16.30 -23.24 -7.87
N ASP A 233 -17.13 -24.28 -8.07
CA ASP A 233 -17.00 -25.57 -7.38
C ASP A 233 -15.66 -26.26 -7.67
N VAL A 234 -15.16 -26.17 -8.91
CA VAL A 234 -13.84 -26.72 -9.30
C VAL A 234 -12.73 -26.02 -8.52
N ASP A 235 -12.73 -24.68 -8.50
CA ASP A 235 -11.71 -23.90 -7.82
C ASP A 235 -11.79 -24.08 -6.29
N ASN A 236 -13.01 -24.13 -5.73
CA ASN A 236 -13.25 -24.36 -4.32
C ASN A 236 -12.81 -25.76 -3.86
N HIS A 237 -13.02 -26.78 -4.72
CA HIS A 237 -12.50 -28.14 -4.47
C HIS A 237 -10.97 -28.18 -4.49
N SER A 238 -10.36 -27.49 -5.42
CA SER A 238 -8.88 -27.34 -5.49
C SER A 238 -8.36 -26.67 -4.21
N PHE A 239 -8.97 -25.57 -3.78
CA PHE A 239 -8.64 -24.90 -2.54
C PHE A 239 -8.79 -25.81 -1.31
N PHE A 240 -9.87 -26.58 -1.23
CA PHE A 240 -10.07 -27.56 -0.16
C PHE A 240 -8.96 -28.61 -0.12
N GLY A 241 -8.53 -29.13 -1.28
CA GLY A 241 -7.42 -30.07 -1.37
C GLY A 241 -6.12 -29.53 -0.79
N ILE A 242 -5.75 -28.30 -1.16
CA ILE A 242 -4.57 -27.59 -0.65
C ILE A 242 -4.70 -27.34 0.87
N LYS A 243 -5.86 -26.90 1.33
CA LYS A 243 -6.15 -26.66 2.75
C LYS A 243 -6.03 -27.93 3.59
N LYS A 244 -6.48 -29.07 3.08
CA LYS A 244 -6.32 -30.39 3.70
C LYS A 244 -4.83 -30.74 3.88
N GLU A 245 -4.01 -30.48 2.88
CA GLU A 245 -2.56 -30.72 2.96
C GLU A 245 -1.89 -29.76 3.98
N THR A 246 -2.30 -28.50 4.01
CA THR A 246 -1.85 -27.52 5.01
C THR A 246 -2.13 -28.00 6.43
N TYR A 247 -3.34 -28.46 6.71
CA TYR A 247 -3.72 -29.01 8.03
C TYR A 247 -2.96 -30.29 8.37
N LYS A 248 -2.61 -31.12 7.40
CA LYS A 248 -1.77 -32.30 7.62
C LYS A 248 -0.38 -31.91 8.15
N TYR A 249 0.26 -30.91 7.54
CA TYR A 249 1.59 -30.43 8.02
C TYR A 249 1.48 -29.70 9.36
N MET A 250 0.41 -28.94 9.57
CA MET A 250 0.14 -28.27 10.83
C MET A 250 -0.05 -29.31 11.97
N GLY A 251 -0.87 -30.33 11.74
CA GLY A 251 -1.07 -31.43 12.68
C GLY A 251 0.23 -32.19 12.98
N ALA A 252 1.03 -32.49 11.94
CA ALA A 252 2.33 -33.11 12.11
C ALA A 252 3.30 -32.24 12.94
N PHE A 253 3.34 -30.94 12.70
CA PHE A 253 4.16 -30.00 13.48
C PHE A 253 3.75 -29.97 14.96
N GLN A 254 2.44 -29.80 15.24
CA GLN A 254 1.92 -29.76 16.60
C GLN A 254 2.16 -31.09 17.34
N THR A 255 1.90 -32.24 16.68
CA THR A 255 2.13 -33.55 17.26
C THR A 255 3.61 -33.77 17.57
N THR A 256 4.51 -33.42 16.64
CA THR A 256 5.95 -33.56 16.84
C THR A 256 6.43 -32.71 18.02
N THR A 257 6.00 -31.45 18.12
CA THR A 257 6.33 -30.57 19.25
C THR A 257 5.86 -31.19 20.57
N ARG A 258 4.60 -31.67 20.61
CA ARG A 258 4.03 -32.32 21.81
C ARG A 258 4.76 -33.62 22.21
N MET A 259 5.23 -34.39 21.22
CA MET A 259 6.05 -35.59 21.49
C MET A 259 7.39 -35.23 22.12
N PHE A 260 8.06 -34.19 21.62
CA PHE A 260 9.30 -33.72 22.23
C PHE A 260 9.10 -33.18 23.66
N ASP A 261 7.98 -32.51 23.94
CA ASP A 261 7.60 -32.13 25.30
C ASP A 261 7.59 -33.38 26.22
N GLY A 262 6.88 -34.43 25.79
CA GLY A 262 6.82 -35.69 26.51
C GLY A 262 8.18 -36.36 26.70
N VAL A 263 9.04 -36.35 25.67
CA VAL A 263 10.40 -36.91 25.75
C VAL A 263 11.30 -36.12 26.73
N MET A 264 11.19 -34.79 26.74
CA MET A 264 11.92 -33.96 27.70
C MET A 264 11.49 -34.22 29.14
N TYR A 265 10.18 -34.31 29.42
CA TYR A 265 9.67 -34.68 30.74
C TYR A 265 10.09 -36.09 31.13
N LEU A 266 10.01 -37.06 30.21
CA LEU A 266 10.47 -38.43 30.47
C LEU A 266 11.95 -38.47 30.81
N ALA A 267 12.79 -37.73 30.08
CA ALA A 267 14.22 -37.64 30.35
C ALA A 267 14.50 -37.07 31.75
N VAL A 268 13.79 -36.01 32.17
CA VAL A 268 13.91 -35.43 33.51
C VAL A 268 13.47 -36.42 34.58
N VAL A 269 12.33 -37.08 34.43
CA VAL A 269 11.80 -38.01 35.42
C VAL A 269 12.67 -39.25 35.57
N VAL A 270 13.07 -39.85 34.41
CA VAL A 270 13.88 -41.09 34.45
C VAL A 270 15.32 -40.81 34.85
N ALA A 271 16.01 -39.92 34.13
CA ALA A 271 17.42 -39.61 34.45
C ALA A 271 17.54 -38.90 35.80
N GLY A 272 16.68 -37.94 36.09
CA GLY A 272 16.62 -37.26 37.39
C GLY A 272 16.29 -38.20 38.52
N GLY A 273 15.33 -39.11 38.36
CA GLY A 273 15.01 -40.15 39.33
C GLY A 273 16.20 -41.07 39.61
N ILE A 274 16.93 -41.54 38.58
CA ILE A 274 18.14 -42.34 38.74
C ILE A 274 19.22 -41.54 39.48
N PHE A 275 19.42 -40.28 39.15
CA PHE A 275 20.41 -39.42 39.83
C PHE A 275 20.03 -39.13 41.27
N MET A 276 18.74 -39.02 41.57
CA MET A 276 18.23 -38.88 42.94
C MET A 276 18.49 -40.14 43.76
N VAL A 277 18.22 -41.34 43.23
CA VAL A 277 18.51 -42.61 43.90
C VAL A 277 20.01 -42.76 44.14
N LYS A 278 20.86 -42.29 43.25
CA LYS A 278 22.32 -42.26 43.40
C LYS A 278 22.83 -41.15 44.33
N GLY A 279 21.96 -40.32 44.89
CA GLY A 279 22.35 -39.21 45.77
C GLY A 279 23.04 -38.04 45.05
N MET A 280 22.97 -37.98 43.71
CA MET A 280 23.59 -36.94 42.90
C MET A 280 22.77 -35.65 42.86
N ILE A 281 21.46 -35.70 43.11
CA ILE A 281 20.53 -34.59 43.23
C ILE A 281 19.54 -34.85 44.37
N LEU A 282 18.95 -33.76 44.87
CA LEU A 282 17.91 -33.81 45.89
C LEU A 282 16.50 -33.75 45.24
N PRO A 283 15.41 -34.15 45.98
CA PRO A 283 14.06 -34.08 45.44
C PRO A 283 13.64 -32.68 44.98
N GLY A 284 14.01 -31.61 45.67
CA GLY A 284 13.73 -30.23 45.25
C GLY A 284 14.49 -29.81 43.97
N ASP A 285 15.66 -30.46 43.72
CA ASP A 285 16.37 -30.27 42.46
C ASP A 285 15.57 -30.83 41.29
N LEU A 286 14.97 -32.01 41.45
CA LEU A 286 14.09 -32.61 40.44
C LEU A 286 12.87 -31.72 40.13
N VAL A 287 12.24 -31.15 41.17
CA VAL A 287 11.13 -30.19 41.00
C VAL A 287 11.58 -28.97 40.21
N ALA A 288 12.75 -28.39 40.55
CA ALA A 288 13.30 -27.26 39.77
C ALA A 288 13.54 -27.62 38.32
N TYR A 289 14.13 -28.79 38.01
CA TYR A 289 14.31 -29.27 36.63
C TYR A 289 13.00 -29.37 35.89
N MET A 290 11.93 -29.89 36.48
CA MET A 290 10.62 -30.00 35.85
C MET A 290 10.03 -28.60 35.49
N LEU A 291 10.16 -27.65 36.43
CA LEU A 291 9.67 -26.27 36.19
C LEU A 291 10.48 -25.55 35.11
N TYR A 292 11.82 -25.67 35.11
CA TYR A 292 12.66 -25.07 34.07
C TYR A 292 12.44 -25.69 32.70
N VAL A 293 12.21 -27.01 32.61
CA VAL A 293 11.89 -27.67 31.33
C VAL A 293 10.59 -27.12 30.75
N THR A 294 9.58 -26.87 31.58
CA THR A 294 8.33 -26.20 31.12
C THR A 294 8.62 -24.84 30.49
N THR A 295 9.46 -24.04 31.16
CA THR A 295 9.87 -22.71 30.67
C THR A 295 10.64 -22.81 29.34
N PHE A 296 11.60 -23.77 29.22
CA PHE A 296 12.35 -23.98 27.99
C PHE A 296 11.47 -24.40 26.82
N ILE A 297 10.55 -25.33 27.01
CA ILE A 297 9.60 -25.78 25.98
C ILE A 297 8.78 -24.59 25.46
N ALA A 298 8.25 -23.78 26.38
CA ALA A 298 7.49 -22.58 26.03
C ALA A 298 8.34 -21.59 25.22
N THR A 299 9.59 -21.37 25.63
CA THR A 299 10.54 -20.47 24.94
C THR A 299 10.89 -20.97 23.55
N ILE A 300 11.13 -22.28 23.37
CA ILE A 300 11.43 -22.86 22.06
C ILE A 300 10.24 -22.71 21.10
N ARG A 301 9.02 -22.93 21.57
CA ARG A 301 7.82 -22.70 20.77
C ARG A 301 7.72 -21.25 20.30
N ARG A 302 7.93 -20.30 21.21
CA ARG A 302 7.94 -18.87 20.90
C ARG A 302 8.98 -18.53 19.83
N ILE A 303 10.22 -19.00 19.94
CA ILE A 303 11.26 -18.77 18.92
C ILE A 303 10.79 -19.23 17.53
N ILE A 304 10.12 -20.39 17.45
CA ILE A 304 9.62 -20.93 16.17
C ILE A 304 8.51 -20.06 15.60
N GLU A 305 7.59 -19.57 16.43
CA GLU A 305 6.50 -18.67 16.04
C GLU A 305 7.06 -17.32 15.55
N PHE A 306 7.99 -16.73 16.30
CA PHE A 306 8.59 -15.44 15.92
C PHE A 306 9.55 -15.53 14.74
N ALA A 307 10.10 -16.69 14.41
CA ALA A 307 10.83 -16.87 13.15
C ALA A 307 9.95 -16.67 11.91
N GLU A 308 8.65 -16.95 12.00
CA GLU A 308 7.71 -16.63 10.94
C GLU A 308 7.39 -15.13 10.87
N GLN A 309 7.15 -14.53 12.03
CA GLN A 309 6.88 -13.10 12.12
C GLN A 309 8.09 -12.27 11.66
N PHE A 310 9.29 -12.69 12.00
CA PHE A 310 10.53 -12.10 11.45
C PHE A 310 10.53 -12.11 9.93
N GLN A 311 10.19 -13.23 9.30
CA GLN A 311 10.18 -13.34 7.84
C GLN A 311 9.07 -12.48 7.20
N ARG A 312 7.87 -12.39 7.82
CA ARG A 312 6.78 -11.51 7.35
C ARG A 312 7.19 -10.04 7.43
N GLY A 313 7.76 -9.62 8.55
CA GLY A 313 8.27 -8.26 8.73
C GLY A 313 9.36 -7.91 7.71
N MET A 314 10.31 -8.82 7.47
CA MET A 314 11.34 -8.63 6.44
C MET A 314 10.75 -8.46 5.03
N THR A 315 9.73 -9.25 4.68
CA THR A 315 9.00 -9.08 3.40
C THR A 315 8.24 -7.75 3.36
N GLY A 316 7.65 -7.32 4.48
CA GLY A 316 7.00 -6.01 4.59
C GLY A 316 7.98 -4.85 4.37
N ILE A 317 9.17 -4.92 4.98
CA ILE A 317 10.26 -3.94 4.78
C ILE A 317 10.69 -3.93 3.32
N GLU A 318 10.89 -5.09 2.71
CA GLU A 318 11.26 -5.20 1.30
C GLU A 318 10.25 -4.52 0.37
N ARG A 319 8.96 -4.79 0.56
CA ARG A 319 7.89 -4.20 -0.24
C ARG A 319 7.74 -2.69 -0.01
N PHE A 320 7.97 -2.23 1.21
CA PHE A 320 8.06 -0.82 1.51
C PHE A 320 9.22 -0.16 0.76
N LEU A 321 10.41 -0.76 0.77
CA LEU A 321 11.57 -0.25 0.06
C LEU A 321 11.39 -0.27 -1.46
N GLN A 322 10.66 -1.23 -2.02
CA GLN A 322 10.29 -1.22 -3.44
C GLN A 322 9.46 0.00 -3.82
N ILE A 323 8.61 0.50 -2.90
CA ILE A 323 7.90 1.78 -3.11
C ILE A 323 8.89 2.94 -3.03
N MET A 324 9.72 2.98 -1.97
CA MET A 324 10.67 4.08 -1.74
C MET A 324 11.76 4.19 -2.80
N ASP A 325 12.13 3.09 -3.45
CA ASP A 325 13.12 3.02 -4.52
C ASP A 325 12.50 3.21 -5.92
N ALA A 326 11.16 3.31 -6.00
CA ALA A 326 10.52 3.65 -7.27
C ALA A 326 11.03 5.00 -7.76
N LYS A 327 11.49 5.02 -9.01
CA LYS A 327 12.10 6.21 -9.60
C LYS A 327 11.08 7.32 -9.75
N ILE A 328 11.44 8.51 -9.31
CA ILE A 328 10.70 9.73 -9.62
C ILE A 328 11.21 10.20 -10.98
N ASP A 329 10.43 9.92 -12.04
CA ASP A 329 10.84 10.22 -13.41
C ASP A 329 10.67 11.70 -13.75
N ILE A 330 9.66 12.36 -13.14
CA ILE A 330 9.29 13.74 -13.43
C ILE A 330 9.46 14.58 -12.17
N PHE A 331 10.39 15.52 -12.22
CA PHE A 331 10.76 16.38 -11.10
C PHE A 331 11.12 17.78 -11.60
N ASP A 332 11.20 18.73 -10.68
CA ASP A 332 11.65 20.09 -11.00
C ASP A 332 13.16 20.09 -11.28
N GLU A 333 13.54 20.59 -12.43
CA GLU A 333 14.97 20.70 -12.79
C GLU A 333 15.70 21.70 -11.86
N PRO A 334 16.99 21.50 -11.59
CA PRO A 334 17.77 22.46 -10.82
C PRO A 334 17.71 23.86 -11.45
N GLY A 335 17.25 24.85 -10.71
CA GLY A 335 17.05 26.20 -11.20
C GLY A 335 15.73 26.49 -11.88
N ALA A 336 14.75 25.55 -11.80
CA ALA A 336 13.40 25.78 -12.29
C ALA A 336 12.76 27.02 -11.64
N VAL A 337 12.10 27.83 -12.43
CA VAL A 337 11.48 29.09 -12.02
C VAL A 337 9.94 28.95 -12.03
N GLU A 338 9.26 29.86 -11.33
CA GLU A 338 7.80 29.93 -11.39
C GLU A 338 7.32 30.50 -12.73
N LEU A 339 6.36 29.83 -13.37
CA LEU A 339 5.64 30.31 -14.55
C LEU A 339 4.57 31.30 -14.11
N LYS A 340 4.70 32.56 -14.54
CA LYS A 340 3.79 33.68 -14.23
C LYS A 340 3.42 34.42 -15.51
N ASP A 341 2.27 35.12 -15.46
CA ASP A 341 1.79 36.02 -16.54
C ASP A 341 1.75 35.34 -17.91
N VAL A 342 1.14 34.14 -17.98
CA VAL A 342 1.11 33.28 -19.16
C VAL A 342 0.18 33.86 -20.24
N THR A 343 0.73 34.04 -21.45
CA THR A 343 -0.06 34.40 -22.63
C THR A 343 -0.64 33.19 -23.31
N GLY A 344 0.03 32.02 -23.23
CA GLY A 344 -0.45 30.73 -23.71
C GLY A 344 0.01 30.38 -25.13
N ASP A 345 1.15 30.88 -25.57
CA ASP A 345 1.84 30.35 -26.77
C ASP A 345 2.42 28.97 -26.44
N ILE A 346 2.13 27.96 -27.24
CA ILE A 346 2.64 26.60 -27.03
C ILE A 346 3.33 26.15 -28.30
N THR A 347 4.61 25.78 -28.20
CA THR A 347 5.39 25.31 -29.34
C THR A 347 6.04 23.97 -29.05
N PHE A 348 5.83 23.02 -29.97
CA PHE A 348 6.51 21.74 -30.08
C PHE A 348 7.55 21.88 -31.21
N LYS A 349 8.82 21.61 -30.93
CA LYS A 349 9.91 21.67 -31.88
C LYS A 349 10.65 20.34 -31.91
N ASP A 350 10.58 19.65 -33.05
CA ASP A 350 11.22 18.34 -33.31
C ASP A 350 10.98 17.31 -32.19
N VAL A 351 9.74 17.27 -31.66
CA VAL A 351 9.39 16.44 -30.51
C VAL A 351 9.21 15.00 -30.92
N SER A 352 9.98 14.11 -30.29
CA SER A 352 9.77 12.67 -30.36
C SER A 352 9.40 12.12 -28.99
N PHE A 353 8.46 11.17 -28.97
CA PHE A 353 7.96 10.56 -27.75
C PHE A 353 7.54 9.12 -27.96
N GLU A 354 7.98 8.27 -27.03
CA GLU A 354 7.65 6.86 -26.90
C GLU A 354 7.14 6.59 -25.46
N TYR A 355 6.10 5.75 -25.32
CA TYR A 355 5.69 5.35 -23.98
C TYR A 355 6.72 4.39 -23.36
N PRO A 356 7.17 4.64 -22.11
CA PRO A 356 8.20 3.81 -21.45
C PRO A 356 7.79 2.35 -21.22
N ASP A 357 6.49 2.04 -21.29
CA ASP A 357 5.91 0.75 -20.89
C ASP A 357 5.96 -0.30 -22.01
N ASP A 358 5.62 0.08 -23.21
CA ASP A 358 5.48 -0.80 -24.37
C ASP A 358 6.38 -0.41 -25.55
N HIS A 359 7.21 0.61 -25.36
CA HIS A 359 8.09 1.17 -26.41
C HIS A 359 7.32 1.54 -27.69
N ASN A 360 6.06 1.96 -27.51
CA ASN A 360 5.21 2.40 -28.59
C ASN A 360 5.55 3.86 -28.94
N GLN A 361 6.22 4.06 -30.08
CA GLN A 361 6.55 5.38 -30.60
C GLN A 361 5.28 6.08 -31.08
N VAL A 362 4.99 7.24 -30.48
CA VAL A 362 3.77 8.02 -30.77
C VAL A 362 4.08 9.21 -31.65
N PHE A 363 5.20 9.86 -31.40
CA PHE A 363 5.65 11.02 -32.20
C PHE A 363 7.09 10.87 -32.63
N GLU A 364 7.36 11.27 -33.88
CA GLU A 364 8.69 11.40 -34.44
C GLU A 364 8.84 12.79 -35.08
N ASN A 365 9.72 13.64 -34.52
CA ASN A 365 9.99 15.01 -35.00
C ASN A 365 8.72 15.88 -35.17
N LEU A 366 7.78 15.80 -34.23
CA LEU A 366 6.54 16.57 -34.28
C LEU A 366 6.85 18.07 -34.11
N ASN A 367 6.38 18.87 -35.05
CA ASN A 367 6.45 20.33 -35.03
C ASN A 367 5.03 20.91 -35.02
N LEU A 368 4.74 21.75 -34.01
CA LEU A 368 3.40 22.37 -33.85
C LEU A 368 3.56 23.67 -33.07
N THR A 369 2.90 24.73 -33.51
CA THR A 369 2.77 25.99 -32.74
C THR A 369 1.29 26.32 -32.58
N ILE A 370 0.86 26.59 -31.34
CA ILE A 370 -0.48 27.05 -30.97
C ILE A 370 -0.36 28.46 -30.42
N ARG A 371 -1.06 29.41 -31.05
CA ARG A 371 -0.95 30.84 -30.71
C ARG A 371 -1.73 31.20 -29.44
N PRO A 372 -1.35 32.28 -28.76
CA PRO A 372 -2.10 32.77 -27.60
C PRO A 372 -3.59 32.99 -27.93
N GLY A 373 -4.45 32.43 -27.09
CA GLY A 373 -5.92 32.57 -27.25
C GLY A 373 -6.54 31.77 -28.38
N GLU A 374 -5.75 31.03 -29.17
CA GLU A 374 -6.23 30.18 -30.25
C GLU A 374 -7.02 28.97 -29.75
N LYS A 375 -8.10 28.65 -30.44
CA LYS A 375 -8.89 27.43 -30.21
C LYS A 375 -8.54 26.38 -31.25
N VAL A 376 -7.84 25.36 -30.87
CA VAL A 376 -7.39 24.26 -31.72
C VAL A 376 -8.18 23.00 -31.43
N ALA A 377 -8.79 22.41 -32.46
CA ALA A 377 -9.39 21.08 -32.38
C ALA A 377 -8.41 20.03 -32.91
N ILE A 378 -8.23 18.94 -32.17
CA ILE A 378 -7.44 17.79 -32.60
C ILE A 378 -8.39 16.65 -32.93
N VAL A 379 -8.32 16.17 -34.17
CA VAL A 379 -9.12 15.06 -34.71
C VAL A 379 -8.20 13.99 -35.28
N GLY A 380 -8.72 12.78 -35.45
CA GLY A 380 -7.94 11.68 -36.05
C GLY A 380 -8.37 10.32 -35.53
N PRO A 381 -7.80 9.23 -36.06
CA PRO A 381 -8.13 7.87 -35.63
C PRO A 381 -7.79 7.61 -34.16
N SER A 382 -8.41 6.58 -33.60
CA SER A 382 -8.01 6.07 -32.27
C SER A 382 -6.56 5.60 -32.33
N GLY A 383 -5.76 5.92 -31.30
CA GLY A 383 -4.32 5.61 -31.30
C GLY A 383 -3.44 6.60 -32.07
N GLY A 384 -3.98 7.69 -32.64
CA GLY A 384 -3.21 8.71 -33.36
C GLY A 384 -2.44 9.71 -32.47
N GLY A 385 -2.32 9.49 -31.17
CA GLY A 385 -1.51 10.32 -30.26
C GLY A 385 -2.23 11.57 -29.69
N LYS A 386 -3.54 11.76 -29.91
CA LYS A 386 -4.29 12.95 -29.45
C LYS A 386 -4.18 13.21 -27.94
N THR A 387 -4.50 12.21 -27.14
CA THR A 387 -4.40 12.28 -25.68
C THR A 387 -2.95 12.40 -25.20
N THR A 388 -2.03 11.75 -25.90
CA THR A 388 -0.58 11.84 -25.63
C THR A 388 -0.10 13.28 -25.79
N LEU A 389 -0.42 13.95 -26.90
CA LEU A 389 -0.06 15.35 -27.14
C LEU A 389 -0.53 16.25 -25.99
N CYS A 390 -1.78 16.06 -25.55
CA CYS A 390 -2.36 16.81 -24.45
C CYS A 390 -1.68 16.53 -23.10
N ASN A 391 -1.21 15.30 -22.86
CA ASN A 391 -0.54 14.91 -21.63
C ASN A 391 0.93 15.39 -21.56
N LEU A 392 1.56 15.67 -22.69
CA LEU A 392 2.92 16.22 -22.74
C LEU A 392 2.97 17.68 -22.29
N ILE A 393 1.94 18.49 -22.54
CA ILE A 393 1.89 19.91 -22.19
C ILE A 393 1.97 20.15 -20.67
N PRO A 394 1.19 19.46 -19.80
CA PRO A 394 1.31 19.58 -18.34
C PRO A 394 2.49 18.78 -17.76
N ARG A 395 3.33 18.21 -18.64
CA ARG A 395 4.47 17.38 -18.28
C ARG A 395 4.06 16.23 -17.38
N PHE A 396 3.05 15.42 -17.81
CA PHE A 396 2.74 14.14 -17.19
C PHE A 396 3.72 13.06 -17.64
N TYR A 397 4.32 13.26 -18.81
CA TYR A 397 5.43 12.50 -19.38
C TYR A 397 6.51 13.45 -19.87
N ASP A 398 7.77 13.04 -19.82
CA ASP A 398 8.88 13.76 -20.47
C ASP A 398 9.08 13.22 -21.89
N ILE A 399 9.47 14.09 -22.80
CA ILE A 399 9.78 13.75 -24.19
C ILE A 399 11.17 13.15 -24.31
N ASP A 400 11.38 12.29 -25.33
CA ASP A 400 12.67 11.65 -25.59
C ASP A 400 13.65 12.61 -26.29
N SER A 401 13.16 13.41 -27.24
CA SER A 401 13.94 14.43 -27.94
C SER A 401 13.10 15.63 -28.35
N GLY A 402 13.76 16.72 -28.73
CA GLY A 402 13.12 17.96 -29.08
C GLY A 402 12.83 18.88 -27.89
N GLU A 403 11.89 19.80 -28.08
CA GLU A 403 11.54 20.80 -27.08
C GLU A 403 10.04 21.12 -27.09
N ILE A 404 9.44 21.25 -25.91
CA ILE A 404 8.11 21.84 -25.72
C ILE A 404 8.31 23.14 -24.95
N SER A 405 7.78 24.25 -25.47
CA SER A 405 7.88 25.56 -24.82
C SER A 405 6.51 26.21 -24.64
N ILE A 406 6.39 27.00 -23.57
CA ILE A 406 5.27 27.90 -23.31
C ILE A 406 5.83 29.31 -23.22
N ASP A 407 5.24 30.24 -24.01
CA ASP A 407 5.70 31.63 -24.12
C ASP A 407 7.21 31.75 -24.42
N GLY A 408 7.70 30.87 -25.32
CA GLY A 408 9.10 30.82 -25.77
C GLY A 408 10.09 30.26 -24.75
N LYS A 409 9.65 29.70 -23.63
CA LYS A 409 10.52 29.06 -22.63
C LYS A 409 10.17 27.57 -22.49
N ASN A 410 11.20 26.72 -22.43
CA ASN A 410 11.06 25.28 -22.27
C ASN A 410 10.26 24.94 -21.01
N ILE A 411 9.28 24.03 -21.10
CA ILE A 411 8.45 23.60 -19.96
C ILE A 411 9.27 22.97 -18.84
N LYS A 412 10.44 22.38 -19.13
CA LYS A 412 11.36 21.82 -18.12
C LYS A 412 12.01 22.90 -17.24
N SER A 413 12.08 24.15 -17.72
CA SER A 413 12.63 25.27 -16.95
C SER A 413 11.68 25.82 -15.88
N PHE A 414 10.44 25.34 -15.85
CA PHE A 414 9.45 25.75 -14.87
C PHE A 414 9.26 24.71 -13.76
N THR A 415 8.86 25.17 -12.55
CA THR A 415 8.40 24.25 -11.52
C THR A 415 7.10 23.58 -11.96
N LEU A 416 6.97 22.28 -11.76
CA LEU A 416 5.78 21.50 -12.12
C LEU A 416 4.49 22.09 -11.52
N LYS A 417 4.61 22.62 -10.29
CA LYS A 417 3.48 23.27 -9.61
C LYS A 417 2.99 24.49 -10.38
N SER A 418 3.89 25.40 -10.76
CA SER A 418 3.51 26.64 -11.48
C SER A 418 3.04 26.33 -12.90
N LEU A 419 3.70 25.42 -13.61
CA LEU A 419 3.30 24.95 -14.93
C LEU A 419 1.87 24.40 -14.91
N ARG A 420 1.61 23.42 -14.06
CA ARG A 420 0.30 22.77 -13.94
C ARG A 420 -0.80 23.71 -13.41
N GLN A 421 -0.43 24.74 -12.67
CA GLN A 421 -1.37 25.76 -12.21
C GLN A 421 -1.95 26.58 -13.37
N GLN A 422 -1.16 26.83 -14.42
CA GLN A 422 -1.58 27.58 -15.61
C GLN A 422 -2.33 26.74 -16.65
N ILE A 423 -2.45 25.43 -16.45
CA ILE A 423 -3.11 24.51 -17.36
C ILE A 423 -4.34 23.91 -16.69
N GLY A 424 -5.52 24.10 -17.27
CA GLY A 424 -6.77 23.48 -16.86
C GLY A 424 -7.12 22.30 -17.75
N ILE A 425 -7.50 21.18 -17.17
CA ILE A 425 -7.86 19.96 -17.90
C ILE A 425 -9.30 19.58 -17.54
N VAL A 426 -10.14 19.42 -18.55
CA VAL A 426 -11.48 18.81 -18.41
C VAL A 426 -11.42 17.45 -19.09
N GLN A 427 -11.44 16.39 -18.30
CA GLN A 427 -11.29 15.00 -18.76
C GLN A 427 -12.62 14.42 -19.21
N GLN A 428 -12.57 13.41 -20.07
CA GLN A 428 -13.72 12.61 -20.50
C GLN A 428 -14.34 11.88 -19.29
N ASP A 429 -13.55 11.13 -18.56
CA ASP A 429 -13.97 10.43 -17.35
C ASP A 429 -13.71 11.31 -16.12
N VAL A 430 -14.79 11.96 -15.65
CA VAL A 430 -14.70 12.86 -14.49
C VAL A 430 -14.50 12.08 -13.21
N TYR A 431 -13.38 12.35 -12.54
CA TYR A 431 -13.13 11.85 -11.20
C TYR A 431 -13.58 12.86 -10.13
N LEU A 432 -14.53 12.44 -9.29
CA LEU A 432 -14.95 13.19 -8.11
C LEU A 432 -14.50 12.45 -6.85
N PHE A 433 -13.87 13.19 -5.93
CA PHE A 433 -13.46 12.66 -4.65
C PHE A 433 -14.66 12.45 -3.72
N SER A 434 -14.56 11.46 -2.85
CA SER A 434 -15.53 11.28 -1.77
C SER A 434 -15.54 12.52 -0.87
N GLY A 435 -16.72 13.15 -0.73
CA GLY A 435 -16.87 14.41 -0.02
C GLY A 435 -18.15 15.12 -0.46
N THR A 436 -18.25 16.40 -0.13
CA THR A 436 -19.38 17.25 -0.55
C THR A 436 -19.18 17.80 -1.96
N VAL A 437 -20.23 18.32 -2.57
CA VAL A 437 -20.12 19.09 -3.83
C VAL A 437 -19.16 20.27 -3.64
N TYR A 438 -19.25 20.96 -2.51
CA TYR A 438 -18.37 22.08 -2.18
C TYR A 438 -16.90 21.66 -2.16
N ASP A 439 -16.55 20.57 -1.47
CA ASP A 439 -15.19 20.04 -1.40
C ASP A 439 -14.63 19.72 -2.79
N ASN A 440 -15.48 19.22 -3.65
CA ASN A 440 -15.09 18.88 -5.02
C ASN A 440 -14.87 20.11 -5.90
N ILE A 441 -15.60 21.20 -5.73
CA ILE A 441 -15.38 22.43 -6.50
C ILE A 441 -14.17 23.20 -5.96
N VAL A 442 -14.04 23.34 -4.62
CA VAL A 442 -12.95 24.09 -3.98
C VAL A 442 -11.58 23.46 -4.24
N TYR A 443 -11.55 22.19 -4.67
CA TYR A 443 -10.32 21.50 -5.08
C TYR A 443 -9.60 22.22 -6.24
N GLY A 444 -10.31 23.01 -7.05
CA GLY A 444 -9.72 23.86 -8.08
C GLY A 444 -8.84 25.00 -7.54
N SER A 445 -9.17 25.52 -6.33
CA SER A 445 -8.39 26.53 -5.60
C SER A 445 -8.75 26.46 -4.12
N LEU A 446 -7.85 25.88 -3.31
CA LEU A 446 -8.11 25.60 -1.89
C LEU A 446 -8.31 26.86 -1.02
N ASN A 447 -7.82 28.01 -1.48
CA ASN A 447 -7.95 29.30 -0.79
C ASN A 447 -9.17 30.12 -1.26
N ALA A 448 -10.04 29.55 -2.09
CA ALA A 448 -11.21 30.23 -2.63
C ALA A 448 -12.26 30.48 -1.54
N THR A 449 -12.91 31.64 -1.61
CA THR A 449 -14.06 31.94 -0.73
C THR A 449 -15.31 31.18 -1.20
N LYS A 450 -16.30 31.08 -0.31
CA LYS A 450 -17.57 30.44 -0.62
C LYS A 450 -18.27 31.12 -1.81
N GLU A 451 -18.16 32.42 -1.91
CA GLU A 451 -18.74 33.23 -3.00
C GLU A 451 -18.08 32.90 -4.34
N GLN A 452 -16.76 32.75 -4.34
CA GLN A 452 -16.00 32.34 -5.54
C GLN A 452 -16.38 30.93 -6.00
N VAL A 453 -16.57 29.98 -5.06
CA VAL A 453 -17.01 28.61 -5.36
C VAL A 453 -18.42 28.63 -5.99
N ILE A 454 -19.35 29.42 -5.43
CA ILE A 454 -20.71 29.56 -5.98
C ILE A 454 -20.69 30.22 -7.35
N GLU A 455 -19.86 31.24 -7.56
CA GLU A 455 -19.74 31.90 -8.87
C GLU A 455 -19.16 30.98 -9.94
N ALA A 456 -18.12 30.21 -9.59
CA ALA A 456 -17.58 29.17 -10.48
C ALA A 456 -18.64 28.12 -10.86
N ALA A 457 -19.46 27.70 -9.89
CA ALA A 457 -20.56 26.78 -10.15
C ALA A 457 -21.65 27.38 -11.06
N LYS A 458 -21.97 28.68 -10.91
CA LYS A 458 -22.90 29.39 -11.83
C LYS A 458 -22.34 29.47 -13.24
N LEU A 459 -21.06 29.82 -13.38
CA LEU A 459 -20.41 29.89 -14.69
C LEU A 459 -20.39 28.53 -15.40
N ALA A 460 -20.25 27.45 -14.63
CA ALA A 460 -20.29 26.08 -15.11
C ALA A 460 -21.73 25.53 -15.30
N GLY A 461 -22.77 26.33 -15.08
CA GLY A 461 -24.16 25.86 -15.15
C GLY A 461 -24.52 24.82 -14.07
N ALA A 462 -23.76 24.76 -12.98
CA ALA A 462 -23.95 23.75 -11.94
C ALA A 462 -24.80 24.22 -10.77
N ASP A 463 -24.86 25.52 -10.49
CA ASP A 463 -25.54 26.11 -9.30
C ASP A 463 -27.03 25.69 -9.24
N GLY A 464 -27.74 25.64 -10.36
CA GLY A 464 -29.15 25.27 -10.41
C GLY A 464 -29.42 23.92 -9.80
N PHE A 465 -28.82 22.86 -10.38
CA PHE A 465 -29.02 21.50 -9.86
C PHE A 465 -28.43 21.29 -8.47
N ILE A 466 -27.31 21.98 -8.14
CA ILE A 466 -26.71 21.87 -6.79
C ILE A 466 -27.69 22.35 -5.72
N ARG A 467 -28.44 23.44 -5.96
CA ARG A 467 -29.45 23.97 -5.01
C ARG A 467 -30.65 23.05 -4.84
N GLU A 468 -30.95 22.22 -5.84
CA GLU A 468 -32.02 21.22 -5.81
C GLU A 468 -31.63 19.96 -5.03
N LEU A 469 -30.32 19.74 -4.77
CA LEU A 469 -29.87 18.65 -3.95
C LEU A 469 -30.28 18.88 -2.48
N LYS A 470 -30.51 17.80 -1.73
CA LYS A 470 -31.04 17.81 -0.36
C LYS A 470 -30.32 18.82 0.57
N ASP A 471 -28.99 18.87 0.51
CA ASP A 471 -28.15 19.73 1.36
C ASP A 471 -27.37 20.77 0.52
N GLY A 472 -27.82 21.03 -0.73
CA GLY A 472 -27.17 21.97 -1.64
C GLY A 472 -25.68 21.64 -1.86
N TYR A 473 -24.83 22.65 -1.70
CA TYR A 473 -23.37 22.49 -1.80
C TYR A 473 -22.77 21.54 -0.76
N GLN A 474 -23.43 21.30 0.34
CA GLN A 474 -22.99 20.38 1.40
C GLN A 474 -23.46 18.95 1.17
N THR A 475 -24.14 18.68 0.07
CA THR A 475 -24.56 17.31 -0.26
C THR A 475 -23.36 16.42 -0.47
N TYR A 476 -23.31 15.31 0.29
CA TYR A 476 -22.28 14.28 0.14
C TYR A 476 -22.56 13.39 -1.07
N ILE A 477 -21.62 13.32 -2.02
CA ILE A 477 -21.81 12.68 -3.33
C ILE A 477 -21.34 11.24 -3.42
N GLY A 478 -20.67 10.71 -2.38
CA GLY A 478 -20.15 9.35 -2.33
C GLY A 478 -18.90 9.13 -3.20
N GLU A 479 -18.47 7.88 -3.28
CA GLU A 479 -17.31 7.52 -4.11
C GLU A 479 -17.59 7.78 -5.59
N ARG A 480 -16.62 8.45 -6.26
CA ARG A 480 -16.69 8.81 -7.67
C ARG A 480 -17.99 9.54 -8.06
N GLY A 481 -18.65 10.18 -7.09
CA GLY A 481 -19.91 10.90 -7.36
C GLY A 481 -21.06 10.01 -7.85
N VAL A 482 -21.16 8.78 -7.33
CA VAL A 482 -22.14 7.76 -7.77
C VAL A 482 -23.59 8.25 -7.77
N LYS A 483 -23.90 9.27 -6.96
CA LYS A 483 -25.25 9.86 -6.82
C LYS A 483 -25.57 10.91 -7.89
N LEU A 484 -24.64 11.27 -8.77
CA LEU A 484 -24.77 12.32 -9.76
C LEU A 484 -24.84 11.73 -11.18
N SER A 485 -25.60 12.40 -12.06
CA SER A 485 -25.58 12.08 -13.50
C SER A 485 -24.24 12.46 -14.15
N GLY A 486 -23.94 11.90 -15.32
CA GLY A 486 -22.72 12.23 -16.07
C GLY A 486 -22.57 13.74 -16.32
N GLY A 487 -23.65 14.40 -16.76
CA GLY A 487 -23.66 15.84 -16.99
C GLY A 487 -23.48 16.68 -15.73
N GLN A 488 -24.00 16.23 -14.58
CA GLN A 488 -23.78 16.88 -13.29
C GLN A 488 -22.32 16.78 -12.87
N LYS A 489 -21.70 15.59 -12.99
CA LYS A 489 -20.27 15.39 -12.71
C LYS A 489 -19.41 16.29 -13.59
N GLN A 490 -19.71 16.35 -14.89
CA GLN A 490 -18.97 17.16 -15.84
C GLN A 490 -19.03 18.65 -15.48
N ARG A 491 -20.22 19.18 -15.13
CA ARG A 491 -20.37 20.58 -14.70
C ARG A 491 -19.62 20.90 -13.41
N ILE A 492 -19.54 19.96 -12.46
CA ILE A 492 -18.69 20.11 -11.27
C ILE A 492 -17.20 20.17 -11.65
N SER A 493 -16.74 19.31 -12.58
CA SER A 493 -15.37 19.35 -13.10
C SER A 493 -15.06 20.68 -13.80
N ILE A 494 -15.98 21.19 -14.61
CA ILE A 494 -15.85 22.50 -15.26
C ILE A 494 -15.78 23.63 -14.20
N ALA A 495 -16.59 23.55 -13.14
CA ALA A 495 -16.56 24.53 -12.04
C ALA A 495 -15.17 24.55 -11.34
N ARG A 496 -14.52 23.37 -11.18
CA ARG A 496 -13.13 23.31 -10.69
C ARG A 496 -12.18 24.13 -11.57
N VAL A 497 -12.32 24.02 -12.89
CA VAL A 497 -11.44 24.71 -13.84
C VAL A 497 -11.75 26.20 -13.90
N PHE A 498 -13.02 26.62 -13.79
CA PHE A 498 -13.36 28.04 -13.63
C PHE A 498 -12.71 28.64 -12.39
N LEU A 499 -12.78 27.92 -11.25
CA LEU A 499 -12.21 28.38 -9.99
C LEU A 499 -10.68 28.46 -10.04
N LYS A 500 -10.02 27.55 -10.76
CA LYS A 500 -8.59 27.53 -11.01
C LYS A 500 -8.12 28.68 -11.92
N ASN A 501 -8.96 29.10 -12.85
CA ASN A 501 -8.73 30.19 -13.82
C ASN A 501 -7.40 30.09 -14.60
N PRO A 502 -7.13 29.01 -15.33
CA PRO A 502 -5.87 28.79 -16.06
C PRO A 502 -5.81 29.61 -17.37
N ALA A 503 -4.59 29.88 -17.85
CA ALA A 503 -4.35 30.52 -19.16
C ALA A 503 -4.51 29.54 -20.34
N ILE A 504 -4.19 28.26 -20.13
CA ILE A 504 -4.25 27.19 -21.13
C ILE A 504 -5.33 26.19 -20.71
N LEU A 505 -6.16 25.76 -21.67
CA LEU A 505 -7.25 24.82 -21.44
C LEU A 505 -7.12 23.60 -22.35
N ILE A 506 -7.22 22.43 -21.77
CA ILE A 506 -7.27 21.14 -22.46
C ILE A 506 -8.63 20.51 -22.20
N LEU A 507 -9.38 20.23 -23.27
CA LEU A 507 -10.70 19.63 -23.25
C LEU A 507 -10.63 18.25 -23.91
N ASP A 508 -10.72 17.19 -23.12
CA ASP A 508 -10.68 15.82 -23.61
C ASP A 508 -12.10 15.23 -23.64
N GLU A 509 -12.70 15.13 -24.82
CA GLU A 509 -14.04 14.54 -25.08
C GLU A 509 -15.14 14.90 -24.06
N ALA A 510 -15.12 16.10 -23.54
CA ALA A 510 -15.91 16.53 -22.37
C ALA A 510 -17.44 16.36 -22.50
N THR A 511 -17.96 15.89 -23.65
CA THR A 511 -19.41 15.75 -23.93
C THR A 511 -19.83 14.38 -24.47
N SER A 512 -18.91 13.40 -24.60
CA SER A 512 -19.15 12.17 -25.40
C SER A 512 -20.22 11.22 -24.85
N ALA A 513 -20.52 11.25 -23.55
CA ALA A 513 -21.44 10.32 -22.87
C ALA A 513 -22.69 10.98 -22.25
N LEU A 514 -23.08 12.17 -22.74
CA LEU A 514 -24.17 12.95 -22.17
C LEU A 514 -25.45 12.89 -23.03
N ASP A 515 -26.61 13.01 -22.38
CA ASP A 515 -27.87 13.28 -23.01
C ASP A 515 -27.89 14.69 -23.66
N ASN A 516 -28.75 14.92 -24.61
CA ASN A 516 -28.78 16.15 -25.43
C ASN A 516 -28.90 17.45 -24.61
N GLU A 517 -29.68 17.44 -23.51
CA GLU A 517 -29.86 18.60 -22.65
C GLU A 517 -28.62 18.90 -21.84
N SER A 518 -28.04 17.87 -21.19
CA SER A 518 -26.79 17.98 -20.45
C SER A 518 -25.63 18.38 -21.38
N GLU A 519 -25.59 17.86 -22.61
CA GLU A 519 -24.59 18.23 -23.61
C GLU A 519 -24.64 19.72 -23.93
N TYR A 520 -25.84 20.26 -24.20
CA TYR A 520 -26.01 21.67 -24.51
C TYR A 520 -25.50 22.57 -23.38
N GLU A 521 -25.88 22.28 -22.15
CA GLU A 521 -25.45 23.06 -20.98
C GLU A 521 -23.95 22.96 -20.75
N VAL A 522 -23.34 21.77 -20.91
CA VAL A 522 -21.90 21.55 -20.81
C VAL A 522 -21.16 22.29 -21.93
N ALA A 523 -21.62 22.19 -23.19
CA ALA A 523 -21.00 22.87 -24.32
C ALA A 523 -21.00 24.40 -24.12
N LYS A 524 -22.13 24.97 -23.68
CA LYS A 524 -22.26 26.39 -23.35
C LYS A 524 -21.31 26.85 -22.24
N SER A 525 -21.11 26.01 -21.23
CA SER A 525 -20.17 26.27 -20.11
C SER A 525 -18.71 26.20 -20.59
N LEU A 526 -18.37 25.23 -21.44
CA LEU A 526 -17.04 25.09 -22.05
C LEU A 526 -16.73 26.27 -23.01
N GLU A 527 -17.72 26.75 -23.78
CA GLU A 527 -17.56 27.94 -24.63
C GLU A 527 -17.25 29.18 -23.80
N LYS A 528 -17.95 29.38 -22.67
CA LYS A 528 -17.62 30.45 -21.71
C LYS A 528 -16.24 30.30 -21.11
N LEU A 529 -15.87 29.07 -20.75
CA LEU A 529 -14.57 28.77 -20.16
C LEU A 529 -13.41 29.04 -21.13
N SER A 530 -13.60 28.77 -22.43
CA SER A 530 -12.56 28.93 -23.46
C SER A 530 -12.31 30.40 -23.90
N LYS A 531 -13.20 31.34 -23.53
CA LYS A 531 -13.02 32.76 -23.91
C LYS A 531 -11.76 33.37 -23.35
N GLY A 532 -10.89 33.90 -24.23
CA GLY A 532 -9.63 34.55 -23.84
C GLY A 532 -8.53 33.59 -23.35
N ARG A 533 -8.66 32.29 -23.63
CA ARG A 533 -7.67 31.27 -23.27
C ARG A 533 -7.22 30.48 -24.47
N THR A 534 -5.97 30.05 -24.48
CA THR A 534 -5.49 29.06 -25.44
C THR A 534 -6.16 27.73 -25.15
N THR A 535 -6.93 27.21 -26.10
CA THR A 535 -7.77 26.03 -25.88
C THR A 535 -7.45 24.93 -26.87
N ILE A 536 -7.16 23.74 -26.35
CA ILE A 536 -6.93 22.53 -27.12
C ILE A 536 -8.08 21.59 -26.84
N THR A 537 -8.81 21.17 -27.89
CA THR A 537 -9.97 20.27 -27.77
C THR A 537 -9.69 18.97 -28.50
N ILE A 538 -9.68 17.83 -27.80
CA ILE A 538 -9.77 16.52 -28.46
C ILE A 538 -11.24 16.31 -28.80
N ALA A 539 -11.55 16.36 -30.09
CA ALA A 539 -12.93 16.41 -30.54
C ALA A 539 -13.36 15.12 -31.23
N HIS A 540 -14.43 14.52 -30.71
CA HIS A 540 -15.17 13.43 -31.35
C HIS A 540 -16.55 13.88 -31.85
N ARG A 541 -16.98 15.12 -31.55
CA ARG A 541 -18.26 15.69 -31.98
C ARG A 541 -18.07 16.83 -32.94
N LEU A 542 -18.90 16.83 -34.00
CA LEU A 542 -18.86 17.80 -35.08
C LEU A 542 -19.03 19.26 -34.64
N SER A 543 -19.86 19.50 -33.60
CA SER A 543 -20.11 20.83 -33.04
C SER A 543 -18.87 21.48 -32.45
N SER A 544 -18.06 20.68 -31.74
CA SER A 544 -16.81 21.15 -31.11
C SER A 544 -15.72 21.44 -32.15
N ILE A 545 -15.71 20.71 -33.25
CA ILE A 545 -14.74 20.85 -34.35
C ILE A 545 -15.01 22.11 -35.15
N ARG A 546 -16.26 22.35 -35.53
CA ARG A 546 -16.66 23.42 -36.44
C ARG A 546 -16.36 24.83 -35.94
N ASN A 547 -16.42 25.02 -34.61
CA ASN A 547 -16.24 26.33 -33.98
C ASN A 547 -14.79 26.61 -33.55
N SER A 548 -13.85 25.76 -33.96
CA SER A 548 -12.39 25.96 -33.67
C SER A 548 -11.77 26.86 -34.74
N ASP A 549 -10.80 27.68 -34.29
CA ASP A 549 -10.06 28.56 -35.20
C ASP A 549 -9.19 27.75 -36.16
N ARG A 550 -8.65 26.62 -35.67
CA ARG A 550 -7.82 25.69 -36.43
C ARG A 550 -8.10 24.25 -36.03
N ILE A 551 -8.05 23.37 -37.01
CA ILE A 551 -8.22 21.92 -36.84
C ILE A 551 -6.94 21.23 -37.27
N LEU A 552 -6.45 20.32 -36.43
CA LEU A 552 -5.30 19.46 -36.69
C LEU A 552 -5.78 18.01 -36.85
N VAL A 553 -5.44 17.40 -37.97
CA VAL A 553 -5.70 15.97 -38.20
C VAL A 553 -4.44 15.21 -37.82
N LEU A 554 -4.48 14.56 -36.66
CA LEU A 554 -3.36 13.82 -36.10
C LEU A 554 -3.48 12.34 -36.48
N THR A 555 -2.43 11.79 -37.07
CA THR A 555 -2.26 10.37 -37.42
C THR A 555 -1.01 9.80 -36.77
N GLN A 556 -0.72 8.53 -36.99
CA GLN A 556 0.53 7.90 -36.51
C GLN A 556 1.79 8.51 -37.16
N GLU A 557 1.66 9.16 -38.32
CA GLU A 557 2.76 9.83 -39.02
C GLU A 557 2.91 11.30 -38.62
N GLY A 558 2.14 11.78 -37.62
CA GLY A 558 2.12 13.17 -37.19
C GLY A 558 0.92 13.96 -37.69
N ILE A 559 1.06 15.27 -37.90
CA ILE A 559 -0.01 16.17 -38.39
C ILE A 559 -0.15 15.99 -39.89
N ALA A 560 -1.20 15.28 -40.32
CA ALA A 560 -1.48 14.98 -41.72
C ALA A 560 -2.18 16.16 -42.45
N GLU A 561 -3.07 16.87 -41.75
CA GLU A 561 -3.81 18.01 -42.30
C GLU A 561 -4.00 19.09 -41.24
N GLU A 562 -3.95 20.33 -41.68
CA GLU A 562 -4.14 21.51 -40.85
C GLU A 562 -4.93 22.58 -41.62
N GLY A 563 -5.88 23.24 -40.95
CA GLY A 563 -6.69 24.30 -41.56
C GLY A 563 -7.95 24.60 -40.73
N ASN A 564 -8.79 25.49 -41.22
CA ASN A 564 -10.13 25.69 -40.70
C ASN A 564 -11.13 24.69 -41.35
N HIS A 565 -12.35 24.62 -40.81
CA HIS A 565 -13.37 23.69 -41.25
C HIS A 565 -13.63 23.78 -42.78
N GLU A 566 -13.78 24.97 -43.33
CA GLU A 566 -14.13 25.21 -44.73
C GLU A 566 -13.00 24.74 -45.64
N ALA A 567 -11.77 25.14 -45.38
CA ALA A 567 -10.60 24.74 -46.17
C ALA A 567 -10.38 23.23 -46.20
N LEU A 568 -10.55 22.57 -45.04
CA LEU A 568 -10.37 21.12 -44.94
C LEU A 568 -11.52 20.33 -45.60
N MET A 569 -12.74 20.88 -45.61
CA MET A 569 -13.85 20.31 -46.34
C MET A 569 -13.68 20.41 -47.87
N GLU A 570 -13.15 21.54 -48.36
CA GLU A 570 -12.82 21.73 -49.79
C GLU A 570 -11.70 20.78 -50.25
N LYS A 571 -10.69 20.54 -49.40
CA LYS A 571 -9.56 19.65 -49.68
C LYS A 571 -9.96 18.19 -49.87
N LYS A 572 -11.14 17.77 -49.37
CA LYS A 572 -11.70 16.40 -49.42
C LYS A 572 -10.70 15.32 -48.94
N GLY A 573 -9.85 15.63 -48.02
CA GLY A 573 -8.84 14.73 -47.45
C GLY A 573 -9.34 13.88 -46.30
N ILE A 574 -8.44 13.59 -45.35
CA ILE A 574 -8.73 12.74 -44.18
C ILE A 574 -9.80 13.37 -43.28
N TYR A 575 -9.73 14.71 -43.08
CA TYR A 575 -10.73 15.45 -42.31
C TYR A 575 -12.15 15.30 -42.92
N TYR A 576 -12.26 15.45 -44.23
CA TYR A 576 -13.54 15.31 -44.92
C TYR A 576 -14.14 13.92 -44.72
N GLN A 577 -13.31 12.88 -44.79
CA GLN A 577 -13.78 11.50 -44.55
C GLN A 577 -14.32 11.34 -43.13
N PHE A 578 -13.56 11.78 -42.09
CA PHE A 578 -14.02 11.75 -40.71
C PHE A 578 -15.31 12.53 -40.48
N TYR A 579 -15.39 13.74 -41.03
CA TYR A 579 -16.55 14.59 -40.86
C TYR A 579 -17.80 13.99 -41.51
N THR A 580 -17.70 13.51 -42.73
CA THR A 580 -18.84 12.93 -43.47
C THR A 580 -19.28 11.57 -42.91
N MET A 581 -18.35 10.76 -42.36
CA MET A 581 -18.72 9.54 -41.62
C MET A 581 -19.51 9.86 -40.36
N ALA A 582 -19.05 10.82 -39.57
CA ALA A 582 -19.70 11.24 -38.33
C ALA A 582 -21.07 11.92 -38.58
N ASP A 583 -21.26 12.58 -39.71
CA ASP A 583 -22.53 13.20 -40.08
C ASP A 583 -23.57 12.18 -40.60
N ARG A 584 -23.13 11.07 -41.21
CA ARG A 584 -23.99 9.96 -41.64
C ARG A 584 -24.49 9.08 -40.49
N LEU A 585 -23.85 9.14 -39.32
CA LEU A 585 -24.24 8.39 -38.13
C LEU A 585 -25.19 9.16 -37.19
N LYS A 586 -25.54 10.42 -37.55
CA LYS A 586 -26.61 11.21 -36.92
C LYS A 586 -27.94 10.99 -37.60
#